data_7579aa412187aee224af4164df8c3019
#
_entry.id   7579aa412187aee224af4164df8c3019
#
_cell.length_a   1.000
_cell.length_b   1.000
_cell.length_c   1.000
_cell.angle_alpha   90.00
_cell.angle_beta   90.00
_cell.angle_gamma   90.00
#
_symmetry.space_group_name_H-M   'P 1'
#
loop_
_entity.id
_entity.type
_entity.pdbx_description
1 polymer ?
#
loop_
_entity_poly.entity_id
_entity_poly.type
_entity_poly.pdbx_seq_one_letter_code
_entity_poly.pdbx_strand_id
1 'polypeptide(L)'
;MKRVLLVICLVSLISACTQEEPASWDGSEIGQSRDQLTVVQLQADNTLPLLDMSYFAKPEWASEATENFSGSVSFADTRLIFTKERESYPGEDIFPAFTVDFIAHEGALIPVQKEPIFTSQDSSSFWDVIVGTGAVWQEEGDGDWSRASFPLSLIDRYMGQVRNCVGTFVYQPDVMSHVYVQCSQETADFNDNSGGDIRVMLSKVTYQPMTFPNAGQIIAQHGEHEAGRLPILPLSTIDTDGEIAAYFNKSLRTSAPTSLGAVLVDGMIYLHPPQTRHGLYPYPNEMRHGVWSVSKSMTGALALFYLEERYDEAVFDAFITDYVPALADHPAWQGVTFGHTLNMVTGTEGSEAAEHLLNILVLARSAQESINNIATLGDYPEAPGEKYNYASTNLFVLSTAMQNYVEEKEGPGIYYWDLVHDNVLAPIGAEYFTLRRTLESDGSQGIPILAYGAMPTLDEAAKIALLMANEGEYEGQQLLNREKVREALGRTDWAGYETDERGVMYRHSFRSTSFRTSLRCEVDVSYMLGWGANHVLFLPDDVIIIRFMDEYDFEIDDLVRRVGRQIPFCP
;
A
#
# COMPACT_ATOMS: atom_id res chain seq x y z
N MET A 1 -45.15 36.10 -44.31
CA MET A 1 -44.43 35.76 -43.09
C MET A 1 -43.81 34.37 -43.25
N LYS A 2 -42.57 34.31 -43.75
CA LYS A 2 -41.87 33.06 -44.02
C LYS A 2 -40.94 32.80 -42.82
N ARG A 3 -41.09 31.65 -42.14
CA ARG A 3 -40.16 31.13 -41.15
C ARG A 3 -39.01 30.43 -41.87
N VAL A 4 -37.81 30.90 -41.69
CA VAL A 4 -36.57 30.25 -42.14
C VAL A 4 -36.12 29.30 -41.02
N LEU A 5 -36.07 28.02 -41.34
CA LEU A 5 -35.46 26.99 -40.49
C LEU A 5 -33.94 27.02 -40.70
N LEU A 6 -33.19 27.36 -39.67
CA LEU A 6 -31.74 27.23 -39.67
C LEU A 6 -31.36 25.85 -39.12
N VAL A 7 -30.86 24.98 -40.00
CA VAL A 7 -30.29 23.68 -39.64
C VAL A 7 -28.84 23.93 -39.28
N ILE A 8 -28.51 23.82 -37.97
CA ILE A 8 -27.13 23.84 -37.50
C ILE A 8 -26.62 22.40 -37.54
N CYS A 9 -25.73 22.10 -38.46
CA CYS A 9 -24.93 20.88 -38.44
C CYS A 9 -23.89 21.00 -37.33
N LEU A 10 -24.11 20.29 -36.21
CA LEU A 10 -23.04 20.01 -35.22
C LEU A 10 -22.10 18.98 -35.82
N VAL A 11 -20.94 19.43 -36.27
CA VAL A 11 -19.82 18.56 -36.55
C VAL A 11 -19.20 18.18 -35.19
N SER A 12 -19.45 16.99 -34.75
CA SER A 12 -18.78 16.41 -33.56
C SER A 12 -17.32 16.17 -33.94
N LEU A 13 -16.45 17.08 -33.53
CA LEU A 13 -15.02 16.80 -33.44
C LEU A 13 -14.83 15.85 -32.26
N ILE A 14 -14.76 14.56 -32.54
CA ILE A 14 -14.18 13.58 -31.65
C ILE A 14 -12.68 13.89 -31.67
N SER A 15 -12.27 14.72 -30.70
CA SER A 15 -10.87 14.83 -30.33
C SER A 15 -10.53 13.50 -29.66
N ALA A 16 -9.82 12.64 -30.37
CA ALA A 16 -9.15 11.52 -29.75
C ALA A 16 -8.13 12.14 -28.77
N CYS A 17 -8.45 12.17 -27.48
CA CYS A 17 -7.44 12.26 -26.45
C CYS A 17 -6.59 11.00 -26.63
N THR A 18 -5.45 11.12 -27.27
CA THR A 18 -4.35 10.20 -27.03
C THR A 18 -4.03 10.39 -25.55
N GLN A 19 -4.38 9.41 -24.72
CA GLN A 19 -3.76 9.27 -23.41
C GLN A 19 -2.26 9.24 -23.68
N GLU A 20 -1.56 10.30 -23.33
CA GLU A 20 -0.13 10.19 -23.11
C GLU A 20 0.01 9.23 -21.93
N GLU A 21 0.55 8.04 -22.21
CA GLU A 21 0.94 7.12 -21.14
C GLU A 21 1.75 7.91 -20.11
N PRO A 22 1.56 7.64 -18.80
CA PRO A 22 2.40 8.23 -17.76
C PRO A 22 3.83 7.99 -18.18
N ALA A 23 4.71 8.96 -17.96
CA ALA A 23 6.11 8.90 -18.34
C ALA A 23 6.65 7.52 -17.97
N SER A 24 6.52 6.58 -18.88
CA SER A 24 7.09 5.26 -18.74
C SER A 24 8.60 5.49 -18.68
N TRP A 25 9.22 4.94 -17.68
CA TRP A 25 10.67 4.86 -17.64
C TRP A 25 11.12 4.21 -18.96
N ASP A 26 11.83 4.95 -19.78
CA ASP A 26 12.06 4.58 -21.16
C ASP A 26 13.23 3.58 -21.37
N GLY A 27 13.91 3.17 -20.31
CA GLY A 27 15.10 2.34 -20.44
C GLY A 27 16.19 2.96 -21.31
N SER A 28 16.16 4.29 -21.50
CA SER A 28 17.02 5.03 -22.43
C SER A 28 18.52 4.92 -22.12
N GLU A 29 18.89 4.44 -20.94
CA GLU A 29 20.26 4.16 -20.55
C GLU A 29 20.76 2.81 -21.11
N ILE A 30 19.84 1.93 -21.53
CA ILE A 30 20.22 0.66 -22.18
C ILE A 30 20.37 0.92 -23.67
N GLY A 31 21.59 0.74 -24.20
CA GLY A 31 21.81 0.78 -25.65
C GLY A 31 20.99 -0.28 -26.41
N GLN A 32 21.00 -0.26 -27.74
CA GLN A 32 20.25 -1.21 -28.57
C GLN A 32 20.60 -2.69 -28.33
N SER A 33 21.68 -2.99 -27.56
CA SER A 33 21.99 -4.34 -27.09
C SER A 33 22.38 -4.28 -25.61
N ARG A 34 21.88 -5.24 -24.85
CA ARG A 34 22.17 -5.37 -23.42
C ARG A 34 23.58 -5.87 -23.20
N ASP A 35 24.28 -5.28 -22.23
CA ASP A 35 25.54 -5.78 -21.67
C ASP A 35 25.32 -6.59 -20.38
N GLN A 36 24.15 -6.44 -19.75
CA GLN A 36 23.73 -7.17 -18.55
C GLN A 36 22.38 -7.85 -18.78
N LEU A 37 22.10 -8.91 -17.99
CA LEU A 37 20.90 -9.74 -18.13
C LEU A 37 20.72 -10.30 -19.55
N THR A 38 21.84 -10.63 -20.20
CA THR A 38 21.81 -11.29 -21.50
C THR A 38 21.25 -12.71 -21.39
N VAL A 39 20.81 -13.28 -22.51
CA VAL A 39 20.33 -14.69 -22.57
C VAL A 39 21.36 -15.64 -21.95
N VAL A 40 22.64 -15.46 -22.27
CA VAL A 40 23.75 -16.29 -21.75
C VAL A 40 23.90 -16.16 -20.24
N GLN A 41 23.78 -14.94 -19.71
CA GLN A 41 23.88 -14.70 -18.26
C GLN A 41 22.69 -15.30 -17.50
N LEU A 42 21.47 -15.18 -18.05
CA LEU A 42 20.24 -15.73 -17.44
C LEU A 42 20.17 -17.25 -17.53
N GLN A 43 20.90 -17.89 -18.43
CA GLN A 43 21.01 -19.34 -18.54
C GLN A 43 22.17 -19.94 -17.73
N ALA A 44 23.11 -19.10 -17.28
CA ALA A 44 24.29 -19.54 -16.56
C ALA A 44 24.06 -19.60 -15.05
N ASP A 45 24.77 -20.48 -14.35
CA ASP A 45 24.77 -20.58 -12.87
C ASP A 45 25.74 -19.55 -12.24
N ASN A 46 25.63 -18.28 -12.64
CA ASN A 46 26.53 -17.24 -12.17
C ASN A 46 25.80 -16.24 -11.26
N THR A 47 26.49 -15.73 -10.24
CA THR A 47 26.01 -14.57 -9.49
C THR A 47 26.09 -13.34 -10.38
N LEU A 48 24.98 -12.63 -10.55
CA LEU A 48 24.93 -11.37 -11.27
C LEU A 48 25.06 -10.18 -10.29
N PRO A 49 25.62 -9.05 -10.74
CA PRO A 49 25.77 -7.87 -9.90
C PRO A 49 24.43 -7.20 -9.66
N LEU A 50 24.39 -6.28 -8.70
CA LEU A 50 23.33 -5.28 -8.59
C LEU A 50 23.32 -4.39 -9.84
N LEU A 51 22.12 -4.11 -10.32
CA LEU A 51 21.88 -3.33 -11.53
C LEU A 51 21.00 -2.12 -11.23
N ASP A 52 21.08 -1.12 -12.08
CA ASP A 52 20.08 -0.08 -12.13
C ASP A 52 18.70 -0.68 -12.49
N MET A 53 17.62 -0.15 -11.92
CA MET A 53 16.27 -0.68 -12.13
C MET A 53 15.79 -0.55 -13.58
N SER A 54 16.40 0.33 -14.37
CA SER A 54 16.13 0.48 -15.81
C SER A 54 16.38 -0.80 -16.61
N TYR A 55 17.30 -1.66 -16.15
CA TYR A 55 17.56 -2.97 -16.80
C TYR A 55 16.35 -3.92 -16.78
N PHE A 56 15.36 -3.66 -15.96
CA PHE A 56 14.13 -4.48 -15.85
C PHE A 56 12.95 -3.88 -16.62
N ALA A 57 13.04 -2.65 -17.06
CA ALA A 57 12.01 -2.02 -17.89
C ALA A 57 12.05 -2.55 -19.32
N LYS A 58 10.88 -2.53 -19.99
CA LYS A 58 10.80 -2.69 -21.45
C LYS A 58 11.36 -1.43 -22.09
N PRO A 59 12.45 -1.49 -22.88
CA PRO A 59 12.99 -0.31 -23.54
C PRO A 59 12.10 0.14 -24.68
N GLU A 60 12.10 1.45 -25.03
CA GLU A 60 11.32 2.01 -26.13
C GLU A 60 11.62 1.37 -27.50
N TRP A 61 12.86 0.95 -27.71
CA TRP A 61 13.30 0.30 -28.95
C TRP A 61 12.93 -1.20 -29.02
N ALA A 62 12.36 -1.80 -27.96
CA ALA A 62 11.98 -3.20 -27.95
C ALA A 62 10.77 -3.46 -28.88
N SER A 63 10.80 -4.61 -29.53
CA SER A 63 9.67 -5.10 -30.32
C SER A 63 8.70 -5.93 -29.49
N GLU A 64 7.55 -6.28 -30.06
CA GLU A 64 6.64 -7.23 -29.45
C GLU A 64 7.30 -8.60 -29.27
N ALA A 65 6.91 -9.33 -28.24
CA ALA A 65 7.37 -10.70 -28.02
C ALA A 65 6.93 -11.60 -29.21
N THR A 66 7.84 -12.44 -29.66
CA THR A 66 7.56 -13.39 -30.78
C THR A 66 6.74 -14.58 -30.30
N GLU A 67 6.84 -14.93 -29.02
CA GLU A 67 6.19 -16.07 -28.42
C GLU A 67 5.30 -15.65 -27.25
N ASN A 68 4.11 -16.28 -27.14
CA ASN A 68 3.24 -16.09 -25.98
C ASN A 68 3.74 -16.90 -24.80
N PHE A 69 3.70 -16.30 -23.61
CA PHE A 69 3.96 -16.99 -22.35
C PHE A 69 2.65 -17.41 -21.71
N SER A 70 2.54 -18.69 -21.34
CA SER A 70 1.43 -19.20 -20.53
C SER A 70 1.89 -20.43 -19.75
N GLY A 71 1.82 -20.37 -18.43
CA GLY A 71 2.26 -21.48 -17.61
C GLY A 71 2.60 -21.11 -16.17
N SER A 72 2.98 -22.13 -15.42
CA SER A 72 3.38 -22.05 -14.01
C SER A 72 4.88 -21.92 -13.88
N VAL A 73 5.31 -20.99 -13.02
CA VAL A 73 6.71 -20.80 -12.63
C VAL A 73 6.85 -21.09 -11.13
N SER A 74 7.57 -22.15 -10.78
CA SER A 74 7.80 -22.53 -9.39
C SER A 74 9.21 -22.17 -8.94
N PHE A 75 9.27 -21.41 -7.85
CA PHE A 75 10.49 -21.04 -7.14
C PHE A 75 10.75 -22.00 -5.98
N ALA A 76 12.01 -22.25 -5.69
CA ALA A 76 12.45 -22.93 -4.47
C ALA A 76 13.03 -21.91 -3.47
N ASP A 77 13.05 -22.26 -2.19
CA ASP A 77 13.78 -21.49 -1.18
C ASP A 77 15.21 -21.19 -1.66
N THR A 78 15.53 -19.92 -1.79
CA THR A 78 16.83 -19.48 -2.31
C THR A 78 17.41 -18.43 -1.40
N ARG A 79 18.69 -18.59 -1.02
CA ARG A 79 19.35 -17.61 -0.18
C ARG A 79 19.56 -16.30 -0.93
N LEU A 80 19.06 -15.21 -0.33
CA LEU A 80 19.27 -13.86 -0.80
C LEU A 80 20.71 -13.40 -0.48
N ILE A 81 21.34 -12.72 -1.40
CA ILE A 81 22.65 -12.11 -1.20
C ILE A 81 22.44 -10.68 -0.72
N PHE A 82 22.85 -10.40 0.50
CA PHE A 82 22.80 -9.06 1.08
C PHE A 82 23.98 -8.22 0.65
N THR A 83 23.77 -6.93 0.49
CA THR A 83 24.83 -5.96 0.23
C THR A 83 25.58 -5.55 1.50
N LYS A 84 24.98 -5.78 2.68
CA LYS A 84 25.61 -5.56 3.99
C LYS A 84 25.29 -6.72 4.91
N GLU A 85 26.29 -7.14 5.70
CA GLU A 85 26.06 -8.06 6.81
C GLU A 85 25.27 -7.33 7.90
N ARG A 86 24.15 -7.93 8.34
CA ARG A 86 23.34 -7.46 9.46
C ARG A 86 22.80 -8.66 10.25
N GLU A 87 22.39 -8.41 11.46
CA GLU A 87 21.54 -9.36 12.19
C GLU A 87 20.18 -9.39 11.49
N SER A 88 19.71 -10.57 11.12
CA SER A 88 18.43 -10.79 10.46
C SER A 88 17.55 -11.72 11.29
N TYR A 89 16.25 -11.56 11.13
CA TYR A 89 15.32 -12.55 11.66
C TYR A 89 15.49 -13.91 10.96
N PRO A 90 15.20 -15.03 11.64
CA PRO A 90 15.27 -16.34 11.01
C PRO A 90 14.43 -16.38 9.72
N GLY A 91 15.08 -16.75 8.62
CA GLY A 91 14.45 -16.84 7.30
C GLY A 91 14.32 -15.53 6.51
N GLU A 92 14.72 -14.41 7.08
CA GLU A 92 14.70 -13.11 6.37
C GLU A 92 15.66 -13.10 5.16
N ASP A 93 16.74 -13.86 5.23
CA ASP A 93 17.70 -14.06 4.14
C ASP A 93 17.28 -15.13 3.12
N ILE A 94 16.05 -15.62 3.21
CA ILE A 94 15.51 -16.65 2.31
C ILE A 94 14.41 -16.04 1.44
N PHE A 95 14.62 -16.04 0.13
CA PHE A 95 13.54 -15.83 -0.84
C PHE A 95 12.65 -17.09 -0.83
N PRO A 96 11.31 -16.93 -0.68
CA PRO A 96 10.46 -18.08 -0.42
C PRO A 96 10.26 -19.00 -1.63
N ALA A 97 9.97 -20.26 -1.33
CA ALA A 97 9.39 -21.17 -2.31
C ALA A 97 7.92 -20.81 -2.54
N PHE A 98 7.54 -20.65 -3.80
CA PHE A 98 6.15 -20.44 -4.23
C PHE A 98 5.98 -20.77 -5.71
N THR A 99 4.73 -20.87 -6.14
CA THR A 99 4.38 -21.01 -7.56
C THR A 99 3.51 -19.84 -7.98
N VAL A 100 3.77 -19.31 -9.14
CA VAL A 100 2.96 -18.27 -9.78
C VAL A 100 2.61 -18.69 -11.19
N ASP A 101 1.35 -18.50 -11.55
CA ASP A 101 0.82 -18.75 -12.88
C ASP A 101 0.73 -17.44 -13.65
N PHE A 102 1.18 -17.43 -14.91
CA PHE A 102 1.17 -16.25 -15.76
C PHE A 102 0.50 -16.51 -17.11
N ILE A 103 -0.12 -15.47 -17.63
CA ILE A 103 -0.65 -15.39 -19.01
C ILE A 103 -0.09 -14.12 -19.64
N ALA A 104 0.59 -14.24 -20.79
CA ALA A 104 0.94 -13.07 -21.60
C ALA A 104 -0.20 -12.70 -22.53
N HIS A 105 -0.55 -11.42 -22.56
CA HIS A 105 -1.56 -10.86 -23.45
C HIS A 105 -1.21 -9.40 -23.80
N GLU A 106 -1.16 -9.07 -25.08
CA GLU A 106 -0.90 -7.71 -25.59
C GLU A 106 0.31 -7.02 -24.93
N GLY A 107 1.40 -7.76 -24.74
CA GLY A 107 2.63 -7.25 -24.12
C GLY A 107 2.63 -7.22 -22.60
N ALA A 108 1.51 -7.44 -21.92
CA ALA A 108 1.45 -7.63 -20.47
C ALA A 108 1.76 -9.08 -20.08
N LEU A 109 2.41 -9.26 -18.93
CA LEU A 109 2.58 -10.54 -18.25
C LEU A 109 1.67 -10.53 -17.02
N ILE A 110 0.51 -11.16 -17.14
CA ILE A 110 -0.58 -11.09 -16.17
C ILE A 110 -0.46 -12.26 -15.18
N PRO A 111 -0.27 -12.03 -13.87
CA PRO A 111 -0.38 -13.09 -12.89
C PRO A 111 -1.85 -13.54 -12.75
N VAL A 112 -2.08 -14.84 -12.71
CA VAL A 112 -3.42 -15.43 -12.57
C VAL A 112 -3.99 -15.13 -11.17
N GLN A 113 -3.12 -15.07 -10.16
CA GLN A 113 -3.45 -14.72 -8.79
C GLN A 113 -2.79 -13.38 -8.44
N LYS A 114 -3.58 -12.41 -7.97
CA LYS A 114 -3.12 -11.09 -7.53
C LYS A 114 -3.11 -10.93 -6.00
N GLU A 115 -3.81 -11.81 -5.29
CA GLU A 115 -3.80 -11.86 -3.83
C GLU A 115 -2.45 -12.35 -3.31
N PRO A 116 -2.13 -12.06 -2.02
CA PRO A 116 -0.91 -12.55 -1.40
C PRO A 116 -0.78 -14.07 -1.45
N ILE A 117 0.40 -14.55 -1.83
CA ILE A 117 0.78 -15.95 -1.76
C ILE A 117 1.42 -16.19 -0.38
N PHE A 118 0.71 -16.92 0.47
CA PHE A 118 1.18 -17.25 1.81
C PHE A 118 2.15 -18.43 1.76
N THR A 119 3.42 -18.18 2.00
CA THR A 119 4.49 -19.18 1.88
C THR A 119 4.78 -19.92 3.18
N SER A 120 4.10 -19.54 4.28
CA SER A 120 4.46 -19.89 5.66
C SER A 120 4.43 -21.37 6.02
N GLN A 121 3.73 -22.20 5.27
CA GLN A 121 3.59 -23.62 5.62
C GLN A 121 4.69 -24.50 5.00
N ASP A 122 5.22 -24.10 3.85
CA ASP A 122 6.12 -24.93 3.03
C ASP A 122 7.50 -24.30 2.79
N SER A 123 7.74 -23.07 3.27
CA SER A 123 9.00 -22.33 3.11
C SER A 123 9.64 -22.01 4.46
N SER A 124 10.98 -22.01 4.49
CA SER A 124 11.75 -21.48 5.62
C SER A 124 11.85 -19.95 5.63
N SER A 125 11.24 -19.30 4.66
CA SER A 125 11.32 -17.86 4.48
C SER A 125 10.48 -17.10 5.51
N PHE A 126 10.92 -15.87 5.78
CA PHE A 126 10.21 -14.85 6.57
C PHE A 126 9.10 -14.12 5.77
N TRP A 127 9.11 -14.25 4.44
CA TRP A 127 8.31 -13.44 3.53
C TRP A 127 7.15 -14.21 2.93
N ASP A 128 6.02 -13.53 2.78
CA ASP A 128 4.98 -13.86 1.82
C ASP A 128 5.17 -13.02 0.56
N VAL A 129 4.46 -13.33 -0.53
CA VAL A 129 4.71 -12.75 -1.84
C VAL A 129 3.43 -12.19 -2.45
N ILE A 130 3.53 -11.01 -3.05
CA ILE A 130 2.51 -10.48 -3.97
C ILE A 130 3.19 -10.32 -5.33
N VAL A 131 2.57 -10.83 -6.38
CA VAL A 131 3.08 -10.69 -7.76
C VAL A 131 2.17 -9.74 -8.53
N GLY A 132 2.79 -8.71 -9.10
CA GLY A 132 2.08 -7.72 -9.93
C GLY A 132 2.18 -8.01 -11.43
N THR A 133 1.46 -7.21 -12.21
CA THR A 133 1.49 -7.30 -13.67
C THR A 133 2.82 -6.80 -14.22
N GLY A 134 3.45 -7.62 -15.05
CA GLY A 134 4.71 -7.35 -15.73
C GLY A 134 4.55 -7.08 -17.22
N ALA A 135 5.65 -7.21 -17.95
CA ALA A 135 5.68 -7.03 -19.40
C ALA A 135 6.43 -8.16 -20.11
N VAL A 136 6.09 -8.40 -21.38
CA VAL A 136 6.80 -9.28 -22.29
C VAL A 136 7.19 -8.50 -23.55
N TRP A 137 8.39 -8.79 -24.10
CA TRP A 137 8.89 -8.13 -25.31
C TRP A 137 10.01 -8.94 -25.97
N GLN A 138 10.52 -8.44 -27.08
CA GLN A 138 11.66 -8.99 -27.83
C GLN A 138 12.76 -7.94 -27.97
N GLU A 139 14.00 -8.36 -27.81
CA GLU A 139 15.17 -7.55 -28.09
C GLU A 139 16.06 -8.21 -29.17
N GLU A 140 16.71 -7.41 -29.99
CA GLU A 140 17.53 -7.92 -31.09
C GLU A 140 18.65 -8.87 -30.60
N GLY A 141 19.24 -8.58 -29.43
CA GLY A 141 20.29 -9.38 -28.80
C GLY A 141 19.81 -10.70 -28.19
N ASP A 142 18.51 -10.95 -28.09
CA ASP A 142 17.96 -12.16 -27.47
C ASP A 142 17.80 -13.33 -28.49
N GLY A 143 17.99 -13.09 -29.79
CA GLY A 143 17.84 -14.10 -30.83
C GLY A 143 16.40 -14.62 -30.90
N ASP A 144 16.20 -15.95 -30.76
CA ASP A 144 14.89 -16.60 -30.77
C ASP A 144 14.19 -16.60 -29.38
N TRP A 145 14.73 -15.89 -28.39
CA TRP A 145 14.14 -15.79 -27.06
C TRP A 145 13.33 -14.54 -26.90
N SER A 146 12.12 -14.66 -26.36
CA SER A 146 11.37 -13.53 -25.83
C SER A 146 11.78 -13.26 -24.38
N ARG A 147 11.60 -12.03 -23.93
CA ARG A 147 11.95 -11.54 -22.61
C ARG A 147 10.70 -11.23 -21.80
N ALA A 148 10.79 -11.45 -20.51
CA ALA A 148 9.77 -11.05 -19.54
C ALA A 148 10.40 -10.39 -18.33
N SER A 149 9.67 -9.44 -17.76
CA SER A 149 9.95 -8.84 -16.47
C SER A 149 8.66 -8.63 -15.70
N PHE A 150 8.70 -8.79 -14.39
CA PHE A 150 7.52 -8.64 -13.54
C PHE A 150 7.87 -8.10 -12.16
N PRO A 151 7.02 -7.22 -11.59
CA PRO A 151 7.15 -6.76 -10.21
C PRO A 151 6.66 -7.84 -9.26
N LEU A 152 7.32 -7.92 -8.11
CA LEU A 152 6.82 -8.68 -6.96
C LEU A 152 7.22 -7.97 -5.67
N SER A 153 6.40 -8.11 -4.65
CA SER A 153 6.67 -7.56 -3.32
C SER A 153 6.84 -8.69 -2.33
N LEU A 154 7.95 -8.70 -1.62
CA LEU A 154 8.13 -9.51 -0.43
C LEU A 154 7.50 -8.76 0.72
N ILE A 155 6.49 -9.33 1.34
CA ILE A 155 5.77 -8.76 2.47
C ILE A 155 6.08 -9.54 3.73
N ASP A 156 6.37 -8.80 4.80
CA ASP A 156 6.69 -9.35 6.10
C ASP A 156 5.47 -10.06 6.72
N ARG A 157 5.67 -11.21 7.32
CA ARG A 157 4.61 -11.98 8.00
C ARG A 157 4.11 -11.35 9.29
N TYR A 158 4.92 -10.57 9.96
CA TYR A 158 4.69 -10.15 11.34
C TYR A 158 4.48 -8.64 11.51
N MET A 159 5.10 -7.85 10.65
CA MET A 159 5.13 -6.39 10.73
C MET A 159 4.58 -5.74 9.45
N GLY A 160 4.93 -4.53 9.18
CA GLY A 160 4.50 -3.76 8.02
C GLY A 160 5.60 -3.54 6.98
N GLN A 161 6.66 -4.36 6.96
CA GLN A 161 7.76 -4.19 6.03
C GLN A 161 7.43 -4.75 4.65
N VAL A 162 7.88 -4.06 3.62
CA VAL A 162 7.78 -4.47 2.22
C VAL A 162 9.15 -4.34 1.54
N ARG A 163 9.48 -5.29 0.68
CA ARG A 163 10.60 -5.21 -0.24
C ARG A 163 10.05 -5.28 -1.65
N ASN A 164 10.16 -4.22 -2.43
CA ASN A 164 9.77 -4.22 -3.83
C ASN A 164 10.87 -4.84 -4.67
N CYS A 165 10.52 -5.86 -5.40
CA CYS A 165 11.45 -6.63 -6.23
C CYS A 165 11.01 -6.57 -7.70
N VAL A 166 11.95 -6.82 -8.60
CA VAL A 166 11.65 -7.09 -10.00
C VAL A 166 12.36 -8.38 -10.41
N GLY A 167 11.59 -9.29 -11.02
CA GLY A 167 12.09 -10.50 -11.66
C GLY A 167 12.22 -10.32 -13.16
N THR A 168 13.25 -10.92 -13.77
CA THR A 168 13.38 -10.99 -15.24
C THR A 168 13.91 -12.32 -15.70
N PHE A 169 13.44 -12.76 -16.86
CA PHE A 169 13.84 -14.01 -17.50
C PHE A 169 13.68 -13.93 -19.02
N VAL A 170 14.25 -14.90 -19.72
CA VAL A 170 13.98 -15.12 -21.15
C VAL A 170 13.32 -16.47 -21.34
N TYR A 171 12.49 -16.59 -22.37
CA TYR A 171 11.69 -17.79 -22.61
C TYR A 171 11.49 -18.10 -24.09
N GLN A 172 11.21 -19.37 -24.36
CA GLN A 172 10.63 -19.91 -25.57
C GLN A 172 9.39 -20.74 -25.15
N PRO A 173 8.57 -21.26 -26.07
CA PRO A 173 7.30 -21.90 -25.71
C PRO A 173 7.37 -22.97 -24.61
N ASP A 174 8.44 -23.81 -24.62
CA ASP A 174 8.56 -24.95 -23.72
C ASP A 174 9.73 -24.84 -22.75
N VAL A 175 10.48 -23.73 -22.77
CA VAL A 175 11.68 -23.56 -21.96
C VAL A 175 11.84 -22.13 -21.45
N MET A 176 12.38 -21.99 -20.26
CA MET A 176 12.62 -20.75 -19.57
C MET A 176 14.03 -20.73 -18.99
N SER A 177 14.65 -19.57 -18.94
CA SER A 177 15.91 -19.34 -18.22
C SER A 177 15.71 -19.37 -16.71
N HIS A 178 16.78 -19.21 -15.94
CA HIS A 178 16.68 -18.79 -14.54
C HIS A 178 16.00 -17.42 -14.47
N VAL A 179 15.43 -17.11 -13.31
CA VAL A 179 14.90 -15.77 -13.01
C VAL A 179 15.93 -14.99 -12.19
N TYR A 180 16.39 -13.87 -12.71
CA TYR A 180 17.13 -12.91 -11.92
C TYR A 180 16.14 -12.03 -11.16
N VAL A 181 16.29 -11.94 -9.84
CA VAL A 181 15.44 -11.11 -8.97
C VAL A 181 16.31 -10.11 -8.23
N GLN A 182 15.90 -8.86 -8.23
CA GLN A 182 16.49 -7.79 -7.44
C GLN A 182 15.43 -7.12 -6.59
N CYS A 183 15.69 -7.03 -5.28
CA CYS A 183 14.80 -6.41 -4.30
C CYS A 183 15.44 -5.16 -3.72
N SER A 184 14.62 -4.18 -3.42
CA SER A 184 15.01 -2.93 -2.78
C SER A 184 14.05 -2.61 -1.62
N GLN A 185 14.57 -1.94 -0.61
CA GLN A 185 13.79 -1.54 0.55
C GLN A 185 13.31 -0.09 0.39
N GLU A 186 12.01 0.10 0.44
CA GLU A 186 11.35 1.40 0.39
C GLU A 186 10.42 1.63 1.60
N THR A 187 10.43 0.71 2.56
CA THR A 187 9.71 0.83 3.81
C THR A 187 10.71 0.87 4.96
N ALA A 188 10.55 1.79 5.91
CA ALA A 188 11.39 1.89 7.08
C ALA A 188 11.39 0.58 7.88
N ASP A 189 12.59 0.13 8.26
CA ASP A 189 12.77 -1.06 9.08
C ASP A 189 12.31 -0.79 10.54
N PHE A 190 11.55 -1.72 11.11
CA PHE A 190 11.11 -1.62 12.49
C PHE A 190 12.28 -1.55 13.49
N ASN A 191 13.39 -2.20 13.18
CA ASN A 191 14.57 -2.26 14.05
C ASN A 191 15.55 -1.10 13.88
N ASP A 192 15.23 -0.07 13.12
CA ASP A 192 16.09 1.10 12.86
C ASP A 192 17.48 0.75 12.26
N ASN A 193 17.62 -0.43 11.69
CA ASN A 193 18.84 -0.87 11.01
C ASN A 193 18.83 -0.50 9.52
N SER A 194 18.06 0.49 9.15
CA SER A 194 17.85 0.99 7.80
C SER A 194 19.18 1.39 7.13
N GLY A 195 19.87 0.44 6.65
CA GLY A 195 21.10 0.65 5.92
C GLY A 195 20.94 0.48 4.41
N GLY A 196 19.71 0.48 3.89
CA GLY A 196 19.48 0.26 2.47
C GLY A 196 19.88 -1.15 2.05
N ASP A 197 19.12 -2.10 2.50
CA ASP A 197 19.35 -3.50 2.21
C ASP A 197 18.83 -3.85 0.82
N ILE A 198 19.71 -4.28 -0.04
CA ILE A 198 19.38 -4.70 -1.39
C ILE A 198 19.82 -6.14 -1.57
N ARG A 199 18.94 -6.89 -2.19
CA ARG A 199 19.05 -8.32 -2.31
C ARG A 199 18.94 -8.72 -3.76
N VAL A 200 19.85 -9.53 -4.20
CA VAL A 200 19.83 -10.11 -5.54
C VAL A 200 19.92 -11.61 -5.46
N MET A 201 19.31 -12.28 -6.40
CA MET A 201 19.48 -13.70 -6.60
C MET A 201 19.26 -14.08 -8.07
N LEU A 202 19.88 -15.18 -8.48
CA LEU A 202 19.53 -15.89 -9.69
C LEU A 202 18.89 -17.20 -9.27
N SER A 203 17.57 -17.33 -9.47
CA SER A 203 16.79 -18.50 -9.06
C SER A 203 16.63 -19.47 -10.20
N LYS A 204 16.97 -20.74 -9.92
CA LYS A 204 16.54 -21.85 -10.77
C LYS A 204 15.06 -22.08 -10.51
N VAL A 205 14.27 -22.02 -11.57
CA VAL A 205 12.83 -22.25 -11.50
C VAL A 205 12.43 -23.49 -12.25
N THR A 206 11.28 -24.06 -11.87
CA THR A 206 10.63 -25.07 -12.68
C THR A 206 9.53 -24.40 -13.49
N TYR A 207 9.63 -24.47 -14.81
CA TYR A 207 8.61 -23.96 -15.72
C TYR A 207 7.76 -25.11 -16.26
N GLN A 208 6.44 -24.94 -16.17
CA GLN A 208 5.47 -25.86 -16.73
C GLN A 208 4.54 -25.09 -17.69
N PRO A 209 4.74 -25.20 -19.00
CA PRO A 209 3.83 -24.64 -19.98
C PRO A 209 2.42 -25.20 -19.78
N MET A 210 1.40 -24.33 -19.76
CA MET A 210 0.01 -24.76 -19.65
C MET A 210 -0.95 -23.73 -20.21
N THR A 211 -2.15 -24.19 -20.54
CA THR A 211 -3.26 -23.35 -20.96
C THR A 211 -4.29 -23.29 -19.84
N PHE A 212 -4.71 -22.08 -19.48
CA PHE A 212 -5.73 -21.89 -18.44
C PHE A 212 -7.13 -21.90 -19.07
N PRO A 213 -8.05 -22.75 -18.60
CA PRO A 213 -9.40 -22.82 -19.16
C PRO A 213 -10.19 -21.49 -19.06
N ASN A 214 -9.86 -20.67 -18.06
CA ASN A 214 -10.48 -19.37 -17.77
C ASN A 214 -9.62 -18.19 -18.21
N ALA A 215 -8.61 -18.38 -19.08
CA ALA A 215 -7.70 -17.32 -19.52
C ALA A 215 -8.43 -16.05 -20.02
N GLY A 216 -9.49 -16.22 -20.80
CA GLY A 216 -10.29 -15.09 -21.29
C GLY A 216 -10.94 -14.27 -20.17
N GLN A 217 -11.38 -14.92 -19.08
CA GLN A 217 -11.92 -14.22 -17.91
C GLN A 217 -10.82 -13.46 -17.14
N ILE A 218 -9.67 -14.08 -16.93
CA ILE A 218 -8.52 -13.45 -16.26
C ILE A 218 -8.06 -12.21 -17.02
N ILE A 219 -7.94 -12.31 -18.35
CA ILE A 219 -7.58 -11.18 -19.22
C ILE A 219 -8.63 -10.06 -19.13
N ALA A 220 -9.91 -10.40 -19.16
CA ALA A 220 -10.99 -9.41 -19.05
C ALA A 220 -10.96 -8.71 -17.67
N GLN A 221 -10.83 -9.45 -16.58
CA GLN A 221 -10.72 -8.89 -15.23
C GLN A 221 -9.48 -7.98 -15.08
N HIS A 222 -8.35 -8.38 -15.67
CA HIS A 222 -7.17 -7.51 -15.73
C HIS A 222 -7.47 -6.21 -16.49
N GLY A 223 -8.11 -6.28 -17.66
CA GLY A 223 -8.49 -5.10 -18.43
C GLY A 223 -9.45 -4.17 -17.69
N GLU A 224 -10.43 -4.72 -16.97
CA GLU A 224 -11.35 -3.97 -16.11
C GLU A 224 -10.61 -3.27 -14.97
N HIS A 225 -9.70 -3.97 -14.31
CA HIS A 225 -8.87 -3.42 -13.23
C HIS A 225 -8.00 -2.26 -13.73
N GLU A 226 -7.28 -2.44 -14.85
CA GLU A 226 -6.45 -1.38 -15.42
C GLU A 226 -7.28 -0.16 -15.88
N ALA A 227 -8.46 -0.38 -16.46
CA ALA A 227 -9.37 0.69 -16.84
C ALA A 227 -9.97 1.44 -15.63
N GLY A 228 -10.05 0.78 -14.47
CA GLY A 228 -10.53 1.33 -13.20
C GLY A 228 -9.48 2.10 -12.41
N ARG A 229 -8.22 2.14 -12.85
CA ARG A 229 -7.16 2.92 -12.18
C ARG A 229 -7.41 4.42 -12.34
N LEU A 230 -7.02 5.18 -11.34
CA LEU A 230 -7.04 6.64 -11.42
C LEU A 230 -6.04 7.13 -12.48
N PRO A 231 -6.39 8.18 -13.23
CA PRO A 231 -5.48 8.73 -14.23
C PRO A 231 -4.25 9.35 -13.58
N ILE A 232 -3.06 9.08 -14.15
CA ILE A 232 -1.78 9.55 -13.66
C ILE A 232 -1.15 10.49 -14.68
N LEU A 233 -0.67 11.64 -14.22
CA LEU A 233 0.14 12.58 -14.96
C LEU A 233 1.47 12.84 -14.25
N PRO A 234 2.52 13.24 -14.97
CA PRO A 234 3.77 13.65 -14.36
C PRO A 234 3.57 14.83 -13.39
N LEU A 235 4.23 14.80 -12.23
CA LEU A 235 4.18 15.89 -11.25
C LEU A 235 4.57 17.25 -11.87
N SER A 236 5.47 17.26 -12.86
CA SER A 236 5.90 18.45 -13.58
C SER A 236 4.76 19.19 -14.30
N THR A 237 3.61 18.57 -14.48
CA THR A 237 2.41 19.20 -15.06
C THR A 237 1.89 20.32 -14.15
N ILE A 238 1.99 20.17 -12.82
CA ILE A 238 1.56 21.16 -11.83
C ILE A 238 2.73 21.82 -11.11
N ASP A 239 3.86 21.14 -10.98
CA ASP A 239 5.08 21.63 -10.32
C ASP A 239 5.98 22.36 -11.34
N THR A 240 5.54 23.55 -11.76
CA THR A 240 6.16 24.29 -12.88
C THR A 240 7.54 24.87 -12.56
N ASP A 241 7.87 25.03 -11.28
CA ASP A 241 9.18 25.52 -10.81
C ASP A 241 10.06 24.38 -10.22
N GLY A 242 9.54 23.15 -10.15
CA GLY A 242 10.24 21.96 -9.65
C GLY A 242 10.43 21.95 -8.13
N GLU A 243 9.75 22.81 -7.38
CA GLU A 243 9.93 22.94 -5.93
C GLU A 243 9.33 21.77 -5.16
N ILE A 244 8.20 21.18 -5.62
CA ILE A 244 7.61 19.99 -5.01
C ILE A 244 8.51 18.79 -5.30
N ALA A 245 8.94 18.61 -6.54
CA ALA A 245 9.87 17.54 -6.92
C ALA A 245 11.19 17.62 -6.14
N ALA A 246 11.73 18.83 -5.96
CA ALA A 246 12.93 19.05 -5.15
C ALA A 246 12.74 18.63 -3.68
N TYR A 247 11.52 18.77 -3.14
CA TYR A 247 11.20 18.28 -1.81
C TYR A 247 11.17 16.73 -1.77
N PHE A 248 10.50 16.08 -2.72
CA PHE A 248 10.45 14.63 -2.79
C PHE A 248 11.83 13.98 -3.04
N ASN A 249 12.73 14.68 -3.74
CA ASN A 249 14.10 14.22 -3.96
C ASN A 249 15.03 14.44 -2.75
N LYS A 250 14.55 15.12 -1.69
CA LYS A 250 15.36 15.40 -0.51
C LYS A 250 15.45 14.15 0.37
N SER A 251 16.66 13.78 0.73
CA SER A 251 16.94 12.78 1.76
C SER A 251 17.76 13.40 2.89
N LEU A 252 17.41 13.11 4.11
CA LEU A 252 18.10 13.63 5.30
C LEU A 252 19.05 12.62 5.93
N ARG A 253 18.72 11.36 5.97
CA ARG A 253 19.46 10.34 6.73
C ARG A 253 19.92 9.13 5.92
N THR A 254 19.08 8.63 5.02
CA THR A 254 19.29 7.32 4.39
C THR A 254 19.87 7.41 3.00
N SER A 255 20.10 8.58 2.44
CA SER A 255 20.42 8.79 1.02
C SER A 255 19.37 8.22 0.04
N ALA A 256 18.20 7.84 0.57
CA ALA A 256 17.05 7.45 -0.23
C ALA A 256 16.08 8.64 -0.32
N PRO A 257 15.63 9.03 -1.52
CA PRO A 257 14.58 10.03 -1.70
C PRO A 257 13.23 9.47 -1.24
N THR A 258 12.18 10.27 -1.36
CA THR A 258 10.81 9.78 -1.22
C THR A 258 10.58 8.63 -2.21
N SER A 259 10.20 7.46 -1.71
CA SER A 259 9.96 6.29 -2.55
C SER A 259 8.77 6.52 -3.47
N LEU A 260 7.72 7.17 -2.94
CA LEU A 260 6.53 7.56 -3.69
C LEU A 260 6.04 8.92 -3.21
N GLY A 261 5.95 9.88 -4.12
CA GLY A 261 5.39 11.21 -3.89
C GLY A 261 4.33 11.54 -4.94
N ALA A 262 3.14 11.93 -4.50
CA ALA A 262 2.06 12.30 -5.41
C ALA A 262 1.22 13.44 -4.83
N VAL A 263 0.64 14.24 -5.71
CA VAL A 263 -0.39 15.23 -5.40
C VAL A 263 -1.64 14.88 -6.18
N LEU A 264 -2.78 14.78 -5.50
CA LEU A 264 -4.07 14.51 -6.13
C LEU A 264 -4.88 15.80 -6.19
N VAL A 265 -5.44 16.08 -7.35
CA VAL A 265 -6.32 17.22 -7.60
C VAL A 265 -7.39 16.78 -8.59
N ASP A 266 -8.65 17.04 -8.29
CA ASP A 266 -9.80 16.71 -9.17
C ASP A 266 -9.81 15.24 -9.64
N GLY A 267 -9.43 14.30 -8.77
CA GLY A 267 -9.38 12.86 -9.07
C GLY A 267 -8.20 12.42 -9.95
N MET A 268 -7.27 13.32 -10.25
CA MET A 268 -6.07 13.08 -11.03
C MET A 268 -4.85 12.94 -10.12
N ILE A 269 -4.01 11.93 -10.34
CA ILE A 269 -2.74 11.73 -9.64
C ILE A 269 -1.62 12.44 -10.41
N TYR A 270 -0.94 13.38 -9.77
CA TYR A 270 0.29 14.00 -10.28
C TYR A 270 1.48 13.33 -9.58
N LEU A 271 2.11 12.39 -10.29
CA LEU A 271 3.11 11.49 -9.74
C LEU A 271 4.53 12.04 -9.91
N HIS A 272 5.28 12.11 -8.80
CA HIS A 272 6.74 12.12 -8.83
C HIS A 272 7.22 10.68 -9.10
N PRO A 273 8.12 10.45 -10.08
CA PRO A 273 8.54 9.09 -10.43
C PRO A 273 9.05 8.31 -9.20
N PRO A 274 8.52 7.09 -8.94
CA PRO A 274 8.91 6.30 -7.79
C PRO A 274 10.41 5.95 -7.81
N GLN A 275 11.09 6.26 -6.71
CA GLN A 275 12.52 6.08 -6.57
C GLN A 275 12.84 4.83 -5.74
N THR A 276 13.83 4.07 -6.18
CA THR A 276 14.49 3.08 -5.35
C THR A 276 15.94 3.50 -5.09
N ARG A 277 16.64 2.77 -4.25
CA ARG A 277 18.10 2.98 -4.03
C ARG A 277 18.95 2.68 -5.27
N HIS A 278 18.36 2.06 -6.31
CA HIS A 278 19.02 1.70 -7.58
C HIS A 278 18.24 2.17 -8.80
N GLY A 279 17.83 3.43 -8.79
CA GLY A 279 17.12 4.04 -9.92
C GLY A 279 15.60 3.96 -9.79
N LEU A 280 14.92 4.37 -10.85
CA LEU A 280 13.46 4.43 -10.89
C LEU A 280 12.85 3.03 -10.95
N TYR A 281 11.80 2.81 -10.18
CA TYR A 281 11.09 1.55 -10.19
C TYR A 281 10.29 1.38 -11.49
N PRO A 282 10.48 0.30 -12.25
CA PRO A 282 9.92 0.18 -13.61
C PRO A 282 8.41 -0.11 -13.65
N TYR A 283 7.79 -0.44 -12.51
CA TYR A 283 6.37 -0.78 -12.39
C TYR A 283 5.68 0.07 -11.30
N PRO A 284 5.57 1.40 -11.48
CA PRO A 284 5.07 2.30 -10.45
C PRO A 284 3.68 1.95 -9.93
N ASN A 285 2.80 1.44 -10.79
CA ASN A 285 1.43 1.07 -10.44
C ASN A 285 1.34 -0.19 -9.58
N GLU A 286 2.38 -1.01 -9.58
CA GLU A 286 2.45 -2.28 -8.83
C GLU A 286 3.32 -2.17 -7.57
N MET A 287 3.94 -1.01 -7.32
CA MET A 287 4.77 -0.77 -6.14
C MET A 287 3.92 -0.75 -4.88
N ARG A 288 4.26 -1.59 -3.92
CA ARG A 288 3.54 -1.66 -2.64
C ARG A 288 4.35 -1.00 -1.53
N HIS A 289 3.63 -0.44 -0.58
CA HIS A 289 4.24 0.31 0.52
C HIS A 289 3.74 -0.20 1.87
N GLY A 290 4.66 -0.55 2.75
CA GLY A 290 4.37 -0.79 4.15
C GLY A 290 4.17 0.55 4.86
N VAL A 291 2.94 0.99 4.95
CA VAL A 291 2.61 2.36 5.40
C VAL A 291 2.52 2.50 6.91
N TRP A 292 2.80 1.44 7.66
CA TRP A 292 2.80 1.42 9.13
C TRP A 292 1.52 2.01 9.73
N SER A 293 1.63 2.98 10.62
CA SER A 293 0.47 3.54 11.34
C SER A 293 -0.50 4.36 10.48
N VAL A 294 -0.22 4.63 9.22
CA VAL A 294 -1.24 5.07 8.25
C VAL A 294 -2.38 4.05 8.20
N SER A 295 -2.08 2.77 8.45
CA SER A 295 -3.08 1.70 8.57
C SER A 295 -4.20 2.03 9.55
N LYS A 296 -3.90 2.67 10.68
CA LYS A 296 -4.91 3.01 11.71
C LYS A 296 -6.04 3.85 11.14
N SER A 297 -5.71 4.83 10.31
CA SER A 297 -6.68 5.69 9.62
C SER A 297 -7.26 4.97 8.41
N MET A 298 -6.38 4.45 7.54
CA MET A 298 -6.75 3.87 6.24
C MET A 298 -7.60 2.60 6.37
N THR A 299 -7.47 1.85 7.47
CA THR A 299 -8.18 0.60 7.70
C THR A 299 -9.03 0.61 8.96
N GLY A 300 -8.48 1.04 10.10
CA GLY A 300 -9.17 1.04 11.38
C GLY A 300 -10.34 2.01 11.43
N ALA A 301 -10.09 3.27 11.07
CA ALA A 301 -11.17 4.26 11.00
C ALA A 301 -12.15 3.93 9.88
N LEU A 302 -11.67 3.55 8.68
CA LEU A 302 -12.51 3.17 7.56
C LEU A 302 -13.48 2.04 7.95
N ALA A 303 -12.99 0.99 8.60
CA ALA A 303 -13.82 -0.14 9.02
C ALA A 303 -14.87 0.28 10.04
N LEU A 304 -14.50 1.06 11.06
CA LEU A 304 -15.47 1.50 12.07
C LEU A 304 -16.49 2.48 11.50
N PHE A 305 -16.10 3.37 10.57
CA PHE A 305 -17.03 4.27 9.87
C PHE A 305 -18.03 3.51 8.99
N TYR A 306 -17.56 2.41 8.34
CA TYR A 306 -18.44 1.54 7.58
C TYR A 306 -19.43 0.80 8.48
N LEU A 307 -19.01 0.26 9.61
CA LEU A 307 -19.91 -0.44 10.53
C LEU A 307 -20.94 0.50 11.14
N GLU A 308 -20.56 1.74 11.48
CA GLU A 308 -21.49 2.79 11.96
C GLU A 308 -22.55 3.12 10.90
N GLU A 309 -22.16 3.22 9.61
CA GLU A 309 -23.10 3.44 8.51
C GLU A 309 -24.01 2.24 8.27
N ARG A 310 -23.41 1.03 8.29
CA ARG A 310 -24.12 -0.20 7.97
C ARG A 310 -25.25 -0.53 8.95
N TYR A 311 -25.00 -0.35 10.24
CA TYR A 311 -25.94 -0.79 11.27
C TYR A 311 -26.88 0.30 11.77
N ASP A 312 -26.67 1.55 11.37
CA ASP A 312 -27.46 2.72 11.83
C ASP A 312 -27.65 2.71 13.37
N GLU A 313 -26.63 2.26 14.08
CA GLU A 313 -26.54 2.13 15.52
C GLU A 313 -25.28 2.87 16.00
N ALA A 314 -25.24 3.22 17.29
CA ALA A 314 -24.07 3.85 17.89
C ALA A 314 -22.95 2.80 18.13
N VAL A 315 -22.34 2.28 17.05
CA VAL A 315 -21.25 1.28 17.11
C VAL A 315 -20.04 1.86 17.84
N PHE A 316 -19.79 3.16 17.69
CA PHE A 316 -18.74 3.87 18.42
C PHE A 316 -18.90 3.79 19.94
N ASP A 317 -20.12 3.67 20.45
CA ASP A 317 -20.43 3.61 21.87
C ASP A 317 -20.45 2.18 22.44
N ALA A 318 -20.28 1.17 21.57
CA ALA A 318 -20.20 -0.23 21.99
C ALA A 318 -18.98 -0.44 22.91
N PHE A 319 -19.17 -1.16 24.03
CA PHE A 319 -18.10 -1.41 24.98
C PHE A 319 -17.19 -2.56 24.52
N ILE A 320 -15.88 -2.37 24.66
CA ILE A 320 -14.87 -3.42 24.36
C ILE A 320 -15.14 -4.69 25.19
N THR A 321 -15.52 -4.52 26.45
CA THR A 321 -15.77 -5.64 27.38
C THR A 321 -16.92 -6.55 26.98
N ASP A 322 -17.87 -6.05 26.17
CA ASP A 322 -18.99 -6.85 25.69
C ASP A 322 -18.57 -7.79 24.55
N TYR A 323 -17.54 -7.41 23.80
CA TYR A 323 -17.11 -8.11 22.58
C TYR A 323 -15.74 -8.77 22.67
N VAL A 324 -14.95 -8.52 23.74
CA VAL A 324 -13.65 -9.17 23.95
C VAL A 324 -13.66 -9.91 25.30
N PRO A 325 -14.07 -11.20 25.32
CA PRO A 325 -14.30 -11.93 26.57
C PRO A 325 -13.09 -11.97 27.53
N ALA A 326 -11.87 -11.99 27.00
CA ALA A 326 -10.65 -11.96 27.80
C ALA A 326 -10.45 -10.64 28.57
N LEU A 327 -11.14 -9.57 28.19
CA LEU A 327 -11.11 -8.26 28.81
C LEU A 327 -12.39 -7.94 29.61
N ALA A 328 -13.39 -8.83 29.62
CA ALA A 328 -14.70 -8.59 30.22
C ALA A 328 -14.64 -8.18 31.70
N ASP A 329 -13.79 -8.81 32.49
CA ASP A 329 -13.58 -8.52 33.90
C ASP A 329 -12.31 -7.70 34.18
N HIS A 330 -11.61 -7.22 33.14
CA HIS A 330 -10.35 -6.49 33.30
C HIS A 330 -10.59 -5.05 33.73
N PRO A 331 -10.05 -4.58 34.89
CA PRO A 331 -10.38 -3.27 35.43
C PRO A 331 -10.10 -2.10 34.49
N ALA A 332 -8.96 -2.12 33.79
CA ALA A 332 -8.54 -1.06 32.88
C ALA A 332 -9.40 -0.93 31.62
N TRP A 333 -10.18 -1.95 31.27
CA TRP A 333 -11.04 -1.93 30.07
C TRP A 333 -12.50 -1.61 30.38
N GLN A 334 -12.85 -1.43 31.67
CA GLN A 334 -14.22 -1.06 32.05
C GLN A 334 -14.59 0.34 31.53
N GLY A 335 -15.70 0.43 30.80
CA GLY A 335 -16.17 1.69 30.22
C GLY A 335 -15.43 2.16 28.98
N VAL A 336 -14.48 1.35 28.46
CA VAL A 336 -13.80 1.64 27.19
C VAL A 336 -14.71 1.28 26.02
N THR A 337 -14.98 2.26 25.13
CA THR A 337 -15.78 2.05 23.92
C THR A 337 -14.90 1.84 22.67
N PHE A 338 -15.52 1.42 21.57
CA PHE A 338 -14.86 1.35 20.26
C PHE A 338 -14.32 2.73 19.86
N GLY A 339 -15.10 3.80 20.09
CA GLY A 339 -14.66 5.17 19.84
C GLY A 339 -13.47 5.60 20.69
N HIS A 340 -13.44 5.26 22.00
CA HIS A 340 -12.28 5.53 22.86
C HIS A 340 -11.04 4.82 22.34
N THR A 341 -11.19 3.58 21.88
CA THR A 341 -10.10 2.75 21.36
C THR A 341 -9.51 3.32 20.07
N LEU A 342 -10.37 3.71 19.12
CA LEU A 342 -9.94 4.35 17.88
C LEU A 342 -9.26 5.71 18.11
N ASN A 343 -9.69 6.43 19.15
CA ASN A 343 -9.17 7.76 19.50
C ASN A 343 -7.96 7.73 20.44
N MET A 344 -7.46 6.54 20.83
CA MET A 344 -6.30 6.42 21.71
C MET A 344 -6.54 7.06 23.10
N VAL A 345 -7.76 6.98 23.63
CA VAL A 345 -8.16 7.53 24.94
C VAL A 345 -8.77 6.45 25.83
N THR A 346 -8.17 5.28 25.83
CA THR A 346 -8.70 4.11 26.54
C THR A 346 -8.50 4.17 28.07
N GLY A 347 -7.52 4.92 28.55
CA GLY A 347 -7.09 4.85 29.97
C GLY A 347 -6.37 3.55 30.30
N THR A 348 -5.88 2.81 29.30
CA THR A 348 -5.08 1.59 29.49
C THR A 348 -3.61 1.86 29.27
N GLU A 349 -2.75 1.09 29.92
CA GLU A 349 -1.32 1.11 29.65
C GLU A 349 -1.04 0.68 28.22
N GLY A 350 -0.11 1.37 27.55
CA GLY A 350 0.34 1.04 26.20
C GLY A 350 1.66 1.72 25.93
N SER A 351 2.44 1.15 25.02
CA SER A 351 3.74 1.70 24.64
C SER A 351 4.05 1.36 23.18
N GLU A 352 4.57 2.32 22.47
CA GLU A 352 5.12 2.15 21.12
C GLU A 352 6.62 1.77 21.14
N ALA A 353 7.20 1.50 22.30
CA ALA A 353 8.56 0.98 22.37
C ALA A 353 8.67 -0.35 21.63
N ALA A 354 9.66 -0.46 20.73
CA ALA A 354 9.83 -1.62 19.86
C ALA A 354 9.81 -2.96 20.61
N GLU A 355 10.50 -3.04 21.76
CA GLU A 355 10.53 -4.25 22.59
C GLU A 355 9.14 -4.61 23.14
N HIS A 356 8.35 -3.63 23.51
CA HIS A 356 7.00 -3.83 24.04
C HIS A 356 6.05 -4.35 22.96
N LEU A 357 6.01 -3.69 21.80
CA LEU A 357 5.20 -4.15 20.66
C LEU A 357 5.63 -5.52 20.15
N LEU A 358 6.94 -5.76 20.07
CA LEU A 358 7.49 -7.05 19.64
C LEU A 358 6.94 -8.19 20.50
N ASN A 359 7.02 -8.06 21.83
CA ASN A 359 6.60 -9.11 22.76
C ASN A 359 5.08 -9.28 22.85
N ILE A 360 4.30 -8.22 22.66
CA ILE A 360 2.84 -8.26 22.84
C ILE A 360 2.10 -8.63 21.57
N LEU A 361 2.46 -8.03 20.44
CA LEU A 361 1.76 -8.21 19.16
C LEU A 361 2.58 -8.98 18.14
N VAL A 362 3.82 -8.56 17.86
CA VAL A 362 4.56 -9.02 16.68
C VAL A 362 4.94 -10.49 16.79
N LEU A 363 5.35 -10.96 17.97
CA LEU A 363 5.72 -12.36 18.20
C LEU A 363 4.52 -13.26 18.53
N ALA A 364 3.34 -12.69 18.75
CA ALA A 364 2.14 -13.47 18.95
C ALA A 364 1.76 -14.20 17.64
N ARG A 365 1.37 -15.46 17.79
CA ARG A 365 1.08 -16.33 16.64
C ARG A 365 -0.39 -16.40 16.29
N SER A 366 -1.27 -15.91 17.17
CA SER A 366 -2.71 -15.93 16.98
C SER A 366 -3.37 -14.71 17.62
N ALA A 367 -4.60 -14.44 17.23
CA ALA A 367 -5.42 -13.40 17.82
C ALA A 367 -5.58 -13.60 19.34
N GLN A 368 -5.83 -14.83 19.76
CA GLN A 368 -6.00 -15.15 21.18
C GLN A 368 -4.73 -14.89 22.00
N GLU A 369 -3.55 -15.23 21.44
CA GLU A 369 -2.27 -14.96 22.11
C GLU A 369 -2.04 -13.46 22.26
N SER A 370 -2.30 -12.67 21.21
CA SER A 370 -2.20 -11.21 21.25
C SER A 370 -3.12 -10.60 22.32
N ILE A 371 -4.39 -11.01 22.37
CA ILE A 371 -5.33 -10.52 23.38
C ILE A 371 -4.93 -10.92 24.78
N ASN A 372 -4.44 -12.15 24.99
CA ASN A 372 -3.94 -12.59 26.30
C ASN A 372 -2.73 -11.75 26.77
N ASN A 373 -1.83 -11.43 25.84
CA ASN A 373 -0.69 -10.56 26.14
C ASN A 373 -1.16 -9.13 26.50
N ILE A 374 -2.13 -8.58 25.75
CA ILE A 374 -2.71 -7.27 26.02
C ILE A 374 -3.44 -7.25 27.37
N ALA A 375 -4.12 -8.32 27.75
CA ALA A 375 -4.76 -8.46 29.06
C ALA A 375 -3.77 -8.47 30.25
N THR A 376 -2.47 -8.51 30.01
CA THR A 376 -1.45 -8.33 31.07
C THR A 376 -1.06 -6.86 31.30
N LEU A 377 -1.51 -5.93 30.46
CA LEU A 377 -1.23 -4.51 30.58
C LEU A 377 -2.05 -3.91 31.74
N GLY A 378 -1.44 -2.96 32.43
CA GLY A 378 -2.07 -2.30 33.59
C GLY A 378 -2.98 -1.13 33.24
N ASP A 379 -3.40 -0.45 34.28
CA ASP A 379 -4.18 0.78 34.21
C ASP A 379 -3.29 1.97 33.85
N TYR A 380 -3.86 2.96 33.20
CA TYR A 380 -3.32 4.30 33.07
C TYR A 380 -4.06 5.23 34.05
N PRO A 381 -3.44 6.31 34.58
CA PRO A 381 -4.05 7.10 35.64
C PRO A 381 -5.37 7.77 35.30
N GLU A 382 -5.62 8.02 34.02
CA GLU A 382 -6.79 8.73 33.54
C GLU A 382 -7.94 7.77 33.16
N ALA A 383 -9.19 8.22 33.30
CA ALA A 383 -10.35 7.44 32.90
C ALA A 383 -10.50 7.39 31.35
N PRO A 384 -11.24 6.39 30.81
CA PRO A 384 -11.57 6.34 29.39
C PRO A 384 -12.19 7.65 28.90
N GLY A 385 -11.70 8.15 27.78
CA GLY A 385 -12.17 9.42 27.16
C GLY A 385 -11.45 10.68 27.67
N GLU A 386 -10.60 10.60 28.69
CA GLU A 386 -10.02 11.81 29.29
C GLU A 386 -8.71 12.25 28.64
N LYS A 387 -7.82 11.32 28.32
CA LYS A 387 -6.48 11.66 27.85
C LYS A 387 -5.98 10.73 26.76
N TYR A 388 -5.35 11.35 25.78
CA TYR A 388 -4.66 10.66 24.71
C TYR A 388 -3.43 9.90 25.23
N ASN A 389 -3.34 8.62 24.86
CA ASN A 389 -2.17 7.76 25.07
C ASN A 389 -2.04 6.82 23.87
N TYR A 390 -1.09 7.11 22.98
CA TYR A 390 -0.93 6.37 21.74
C TYR A 390 -0.44 4.94 21.98
N ALA A 391 -1.22 3.96 21.53
CA ALA A 391 -0.92 2.54 21.68
C ALA A 391 -1.45 1.72 20.50
N SER A 392 -0.56 1.09 19.74
CA SER A 392 -0.92 0.20 18.64
C SER A 392 -1.77 -1.00 19.07
N THR A 393 -1.62 -1.46 20.33
CA THR A 393 -2.43 -2.52 20.93
C THR A 393 -3.93 -2.20 20.93
N ASN A 394 -4.30 -0.93 21.05
CA ASN A 394 -5.70 -0.49 21.01
C ASN A 394 -6.39 -0.91 19.71
N LEU A 395 -5.72 -0.72 18.57
CA LEU A 395 -6.27 -1.08 17.26
C LEU A 395 -6.43 -2.58 17.06
N PHE A 396 -5.62 -3.39 17.71
CA PHE A 396 -5.77 -4.83 17.69
C PHE A 396 -7.00 -5.28 18.53
N VAL A 397 -7.18 -4.68 19.71
CA VAL A 397 -8.38 -4.91 20.52
C VAL A 397 -9.64 -4.48 19.77
N LEU A 398 -9.62 -3.30 19.13
CA LEU A 398 -10.74 -2.82 18.31
C LEU A 398 -11.05 -3.79 17.16
N SER A 399 -10.03 -4.29 16.45
CA SER A 399 -10.19 -5.25 15.37
C SER A 399 -10.89 -6.53 15.85
N THR A 400 -10.46 -7.06 16.99
CA THR A 400 -11.07 -8.23 17.63
C THR A 400 -12.51 -7.95 18.06
N ALA A 401 -12.76 -6.77 18.63
CA ALA A 401 -14.11 -6.37 19.06
C ALA A 401 -15.06 -6.21 17.87
N MET A 402 -14.61 -5.58 16.78
CA MET A 402 -15.41 -5.46 15.55
C MET A 402 -15.74 -6.82 14.93
N GLN A 403 -14.81 -7.80 14.97
CA GLN A 403 -15.09 -9.16 14.51
C GLN A 403 -16.22 -9.78 15.31
N ASN A 404 -16.14 -9.74 16.63
CA ASN A 404 -17.16 -10.34 17.50
C ASN A 404 -18.49 -9.60 17.43
N TYR A 405 -18.46 -8.27 17.26
CA TYR A 405 -19.67 -7.45 17.02
C TYR A 405 -20.38 -7.89 15.74
N VAL A 406 -19.65 -8.06 14.64
CA VAL A 406 -20.24 -8.50 13.36
C VAL A 406 -20.75 -9.93 13.45
N GLU A 407 -20.05 -10.83 14.11
CA GLU A 407 -20.54 -12.21 14.33
C GLU A 407 -21.84 -12.25 15.16
N GLU A 408 -22.02 -11.32 16.11
CA GLU A 408 -23.27 -11.20 16.86
C GLU A 408 -24.43 -10.72 15.96
N LYS A 409 -24.15 -9.77 15.04
CA LYS A 409 -25.16 -9.20 14.14
C LYS A 409 -25.50 -10.07 12.94
N GLU A 410 -24.51 -10.68 12.30
CA GLU A 410 -24.64 -11.37 11.00
C GLU A 410 -24.58 -12.90 11.15
N GLY A 411 -24.03 -13.39 12.26
CA GLY A 411 -23.84 -14.81 12.53
C GLY A 411 -22.38 -15.24 12.49
N PRO A 412 -22.10 -16.45 13.07
CA PRO A 412 -20.74 -16.98 13.17
C PRO A 412 -20.11 -17.22 11.81
N GLY A 413 -18.82 -16.87 11.68
CA GLY A 413 -18.03 -17.08 10.46
C GLY A 413 -18.19 -15.98 9.43
N ILE A 414 -18.91 -14.90 9.74
CA ILE A 414 -18.91 -13.69 8.93
C ILE A 414 -17.76 -12.81 9.40
N TYR A 415 -16.84 -12.49 8.52
CA TYR A 415 -15.69 -11.66 8.83
C TYR A 415 -15.96 -10.20 8.49
N TYR A 416 -15.75 -9.30 9.48
CA TYR A 416 -16.04 -7.88 9.27
C TYR A 416 -15.16 -7.28 8.16
N TRP A 417 -13.92 -7.76 8.00
CA TRP A 417 -13.04 -7.24 6.97
C TRP A 417 -13.47 -7.66 5.55
N ASP A 418 -14.08 -8.83 5.41
CA ASP A 418 -14.65 -9.23 4.12
C ASP A 418 -15.86 -8.35 3.78
N LEU A 419 -16.67 -7.95 4.78
CA LEU A 419 -17.74 -6.97 4.55
C LEU A 419 -17.19 -5.60 4.14
N VAL A 420 -16.11 -5.13 4.76
CA VAL A 420 -15.42 -3.88 4.38
C VAL A 420 -14.86 -4.01 2.96
N HIS A 421 -14.21 -5.11 2.64
CA HIS A 421 -13.68 -5.37 1.32
C HIS A 421 -14.79 -5.34 0.25
N ASP A 422 -15.84 -6.11 0.43
CA ASP A 422 -16.89 -6.28 -0.59
C ASP A 422 -17.79 -5.06 -0.75
N ASN A 423 -17.98 -4.27 0.31
CA ASN A 423 -18.92 -3.14 0.30
C ASN A 423 -18.23 -1.75 0.26
N VAL A 424 -16.93 -1.67 0.47
CA VAL A 424 -16.18 -0.41 0.42
C VAL A 424 -15.01 -0.48 -0.56
N LEU A 425 -14.07 -1.42 -0.36
CA LEU A 425 -12.83 -1.44 -1.14
C LEU A 425 -13.05 -1.88 -2.59
N ALA A 426 -13.78 -2.96 -2.82
CA ALA A 426 -14.06 -3.44 -4.18
C ALA A 426 -14.92 -2.44 -4.98
N PRO A 427 -15.98 -1.83 -4.44
CA PRO A 427 -16.73 -0.78 -5.15
C PRO A 427 -15.89 0.41 -5.61
N ILE A 428 -14.92 0.86 -4.83
CA ILE A 428 -14.02 1.96 -5.22
C ILE A 428 -12.86 1.50 -6.11
N GLY A 429 -12.80 0.21 -6.49
CA GLY A 429 -11.75 -0.37 -7.32
C GLY A 429 -10.42 -0.60 -6.58
N ALA A 430 -10.46 -0.87 -5.27
CA ALA A 430 -9.32 -1.26 -4.44
C ALA A 430 -9.42 -2.74 -4.01
N GLU A 431 -9.87 -3.61 -4.90
CA GLU A 431 -10.17 -5.02 -4.64
C GLU A 431 -8.94 -5.87 -4.28
N TYR A 432 -7.72 -5.42 -4.60
CA TYR A 432 -6.48 -6.11 -4.25
C TYR A 432 -5.73 -5.45 -3.07
N PHE A 433 -6.42 -4.58 -2.34
CA PHE A 433 -5.86 -3.95 -1.14
C PHE A 433 -5.42 -4.99 -0.12
N THR A 434 -4.14 -4.96 0.22
CA THR A 434 -3.55 -5.95 1.11
C THR A 434 -3.47 -5.44 2.55
N LEU A 435 -4.02 -6.24 3.48
CA LEU A 435 -3.95 -6.02 4.92
C LEU A 435 -3.49 -7.31 5.62
N ARG A 436 -2.46 -7.18 6.47
CA ARG A 436 -1.96 -8.29 7.29
C ARG A 436 -3.02 -8.74 8.29
N ARG A 437 -3.03 -10.06 8.55
CA ARG A 437 -3.89 -10.71 9.56
C ARG A 437 -3.03 -11.58 10.48
N THR A 438 -3.54 -11.91 11.64
CA THR A 438 -2.93 -12.91 12.52
C THR A 438 -2.86 -14.28 11.83
N LEU A 439 -1.89 -15.11 12.26
CA LEU A 439 -1.69 -16.46 11.72
C LEU A 439 -2.35 -17.46 12.67
N GLU A 440 -3.50 -18.00 12.28
CA GLU A 440 -4.22 -18.95 13.10
C GLU A 440 -3.79 -20.39 12.78
N SER A 441 -3.44 -21.17 13.81
CA SER A 441 -2.91 -22.52 13.65
C SER A 441 -3.93 -23.55 13.17
N ASP A 442 -5.22 -23.24 13.29
CA ASP A 442 -6.34 -24.07 12.85
C ASP A 442 -6.75 -23.81 11.39
N GLY A 443 -6.07 -22.87 10.71
CA GLY A 443 -6.37 -22.47 9.34
C GLY A 443 -7.56 -21.53 9.19
N SER A 444 -8.12 -21.04 10.31
CA SER A 444 -9.15 -20.00 10.25
C SER A 444 -8.58 -18.67 9.74
N GLN A 445 -9.46 -17.82 9.26
CA GLN A 445 -9.10 -16.48 8.80
C GLN A 445 -8.71 -15.61 10.02
N GLY A 446 -7.48 -15.11 10.03
CA GLY A 446 -6.96 -14.33 11.16
C GLY A 446 -7.60 -12.94 11.30
N ILE A 447 -7.38 -12.30 12.44
CA ILE A 447 -7.83 -10.95 12.73
C ILE A 447 -6.94 -9.93 12.01
N PRO A 448 -7.51 -8.93 11.32
CA PRO A 448 -6.77 -7.85 10.66
C PRO A 448 -5.89 -7.04 11.62
N ILE A 449 -4.67 -6.75 11.19
CA ILE A 449 -3.71 -5.95 11.97
C ILE A 449 -3.85 -4.47 11.55
N LEU A 450 -4.88 -3.80 12.09
CA LEU A 450 -5.23 -2.42 11.74
C LEU A 450 -4.16 -1.40 12.16
N ALA A 451 -3.28 -1.78 13.08
CA ALA A 451 -2.30 -0.85 13.63
C ALA A 451 -1.17 -0.49 12.64
N TYR A 452 -0.77 -1.45 11.76
CA TYR A 452 0.39 -1.29 10.88
C TYR A 452 0.39 -2.25 9.68
N GLY A 453 -0.68 -2.99 9.43
CA GLY A 453 -0.68 -4.10 8.48
C GLY A 453 -1.05 -3.75 7.04
N ALA A 454 -1.37 -2.51 6.70
CA ALA A 454 -1.75 -2.11 5.36
C ALA A 454 -0.53 -1.98 4.42
N MET A 455 -0.68 -2.50 3.21
CA MET A 455 0.35 -2.50 2.16
C MET A 455 -0.25 -2.09 0.81
N PRO A 456 -0.76 -0.84 0.69
CA PRO A 456 -1.41 -0.37 -0.53
C PRO A 456 -0.41 -0.14 -1.67
N THR A 457 -0.94 -0.17 -2.89
CA THR A 457 -0.37 0.56 -4.03
C THR A 457 -0.75 2.05 -3.95
N LEU A 458 -0.18 2.87 -4.84
CA LEU A 458 -0.57 4.29 -4.93
C LEU A 458 -2.06 4.45 -5.27
N ASP A 459 -2.56 3.69 -6.24
CA ASP A 459 -3.95 3.77 -6.70
C ASP A 459 -4.93 3.43 -5.58
N GLU A 460 -4.68 2.34 -4.85
CA GLU A 460 -5.49 1.93 -3.69
C GLU A 460 -5.48 3.00 -2.59
N ALA A 461 -4.30 3.54 -2.25
CA ALA A 461 -4.18 4.59 -1.25
C ALA A 461 -4.91 5.88 -1.68
N ALA A 462 -4.79 6.25 -2.96
CA ALA A 462 -5.44 7.42 -3.53
C ALA A 462 -6.98 7.28 -3.54
N LYS A 463 -7.51 6.13 -3.93
CA LYS A 463 -8.96 5.84 -3.91
C LYS A 463 -9.55 5.91 -2.52
N ILE A 464 -8.87 5.33 -1.52
CA ILE A 464 -9.29 5.43 -0.11
C ILE A 464 -9.25 6.88 0.37
N ALA A 465 -8.18 7.63 0.02
CA ALA A 465 -8.08 9.03 0.40
C ALA A 465 -9.16 9.90 -0.26
N LEU A 466 -9.49 9.65 -1.53
CA LEU A 466 -10.59 10.33 -2.22
C LEU A 466 -11.96 10.00 -1.61
N LEU A 467 -12.21 8.74 -1.22
CA LEU A 467 -13.42 8.36 -0.51
C LEU A 467 -13.56 9.14 0.81
N MET A 468 -12.46 9.28 1.58
CA MET A 468 -12.46 10.09 2.80
C MET A 468 -12.69 11.58 2.49
N ALA A 469 -12.00 12.14 1.49
CA ALA A 469 -12.16 13.55 1.10
C ALA A 469 -13.61 13.86 0.67
N ASN A 470 -14.27 12.90 0.02
CA ASN A 470 -15.68 12.96 -0.39
C ASN A 470 -16.65 12.52 0.73
N GLU A 471 -16.23 12.66 1.99
CA GLU A 471 -17.08 12.41 3.18
C GLU A 471 -17.71 11.01 3.22
N GLY A 472 -17.03 10.01 2.65
CA GLY A 472 -17.46 8.61 2.61
C GLY A 472 -18.48 8.27 1.53
N GLU A 473 -18.75 9.18 0.60
CA GLU A 473 -19.66 8.97 -0.53
C GLU A 473 -18.89 8.55 -1.79
N TYR A 474 -19.38 7.55 -2.49
CA TYR A 474 -18.86 7.11 -3.79
C TYR A 474 -20.00 6.86 -4.77
N GLU A 475 -19.97 7.47 -5.95
CA GLU A 475 -20.99 7.37 -7.00
C GLU A 475 -22.45 7.59 -6.51
N GLY A 476 -22.63 8.50 -5.54
CA GLY A 476 -23.94 8.83 -4.97
C GLY A 476 -24.41 7.86 -3.88
N GLN A 477 -23.59 6.88 -3.51
CA GLN A 477 -23.83 5.97 -2.40
C GLN A 477 -22.98 6.34 -1.19
N GLN A 478 -23.59 6.48 -0.02
CA GLN A 478 -22.86 6.63 1.25
C GLN A 478 -22.32 5.28 1.67
N LEU A 479 -20.98 5.13 1.66
CA LEU A 479 -20.30 3.90 2.05
C LEU A 479 -19.79 3.95 3.50
N LEU A 480 -19.40 5.14 3.96
CA LEU A 480 -18.89 5.38 5.32
C LEU A 480 -19.76 6.41 6.02
N ASN A 481 -19.90 6.33 7.33
CA ASN A 481 -20.67 7.31 8.09
C ASN A 481 -20.13 8.74 7.90
N ARG A 482 -20.94 9.59 7.28
CA ARG A 482 -20.57 10.95 6.87
C ARG A 482 -20.07 11.81 8.03
N GLU A 483 -20.77 11.76 9.16
CA GLU A 483 -20.42 12.58 10.31
C GLU A 483 -19.06 12.16 10.89
N LYS A 484 -18.80 10.86 11.00
CA LYS A 484 -17.51 10.34 11.50
C LYS A 484 -16.34 10.67 10.58
N VAL A 485 -16.54 10.62 9.26
CA VAL A 485 -15.53 11.08 8.31
C VAL A 485 -15.28 12.58 8.45
N ARG A 486 -16.32 13.41 8.59
CA ARG A 486 -16.21 14.85 8.81
C ARG A 486 -15.49 15.18 10.12
N GLU A 487 -15.79 14.45 11.21
CA GLU A 487 -15.06 14.55 12.49
C GLU A 487 -13.56 14.26 12.29
N ALA A 488 -13.22 13.17 11.61
CA ALA A 488 -11.84 12.78 11.36
C ALA A 488 -11.06 13.83 10.56
N LEU A 489 -11.71 14.44 9.56
CA LEU A 489 -11.11 15.48 8.72
C LEU A 489 -11.17 16.89 9.32
N GLY A 490 -11.70 17.04 10.56
CA GLY A 490 -11.81 18.35 11.22
C GLY A 490 -12.81 19.29 10.56
N ARG A 491 -13.84 18.73 9.91
CA ARG A 491 -14.91 19.47 9.22
C ARG A 491 -16.17 19.65 10.09
N THR A 492 -16.02 19.48 11.41
CA THR A 492 -17.06 19.69 12.44
C THR A 492 -16.54 20.55 13.58
N ASP A 493 -17.41 20.94 14.52
CA ASP A 493 -17.02 21.71 15.70
C ASP A 493 -16.27 20.86 16.75
N TRP A 494 -16.21 19.54 16.59
CA TRP A 494 -15.49 18.67 17.52
C TRP A 494 -13.97 18.79 17.31
N ALA A 495 -13.28 19.28 18.35
CA ALA A 495 -11.85 19.52 18.27
C ALA A 495 -11.01 18.25 18.25
N GLY A 496 -11.53 17.12 18.75
CA GLY A 496 -10.73 15.90 19.00
C GLY A 496 -9.98 15.95 20.32
N TYR A 497 -8.96 15.14 20.45
CA TYR A 497 -8.12 15.03 21.64
C TYR A 497 -6.75 15.66 21.42
N GLU A 498 -6.25 16.42 22.41
CA GLU A 498 -4.89 16.95 22.36
C GLU A 498 -3.88 15.80 22.47
N THR A 499 -2.86 15.81 21.62
CA THR A 499 -1.75 14.85 21.68
C THR A 499 -0.61 15.39 22.57
N ASP A 500 0.43 14.59 22.80
CA ASP A 500 1.65 15.05 23.47
C ASP A 500 2.46 16.06 22.61
N GLU A 501 2.14 16.17 21.33
CA GLU A 501 2.75 17.12 20.40
C GLU A 501 1.95 18.43 20.40
N ARG A 502 2.62 19.53 20.70
CA ARG A 502 1.97 20.86 20.83
C ARG A 502 1.27 21.27 19.54
N GLY A 503 -0.04 21.51 19.62
CA GLY A 503 -0.85 22.00 18.51
C GLY A 503 -1.28 20.89 17.53
N VAL A 504 -1.06 19.64 17.91
CA VAL A 504 -1.54 18.48 17.14
C VAL A 504 -2.73 17.87 17.88
N MET A 505 -3.84 17.75 17.15
CA MET A 505 -5.07 17.08 17.60
C MET A 505 -5.16 15.67 17.00
N TYR A 506 -5.87 14.78 17.70
CA TYR A 506 -6.15 13.41 17.24
C TYR A 506 -7.66 13.19 17.14
N ARG A 507 -8.10 12.71 15.98
CA ARG A 507 -9.52 12.46 15.66
C ARG A 507 -9.64 11.15 14.90
N HIS A 508 -10.24 10.13 15.50
CA HIS A 508 -10.50 8.86 14.81
C HIS A 508 -9.32 8.30 14.02
N SER A 509 -8.15 8.22 14.67
CA SER A 509 -6.88 7.79 14.06
C SER A 509 -6.24 8.77 13.07
N PHE A 510 -6.83 9.94 12.82
CA PHE A 510 -6.20 11.02 12.08
C PHE A 510 -5.54 12.02 13.02
N ARG A 511 -4.43 12.59 12.59
CA ARG A 511 -3.82 13.78 13.23
C ARG A 511 -4.28 15.02 12.49
N SER A 512 -4.26 16.15 13.16
CA SER A 512 -4.47 17.45 12.51
C SER A 512 -3.65 18.54 13.18
N THR A 513 -3.21 19.51 12.37
CA THR A 513 -2.48 20.68 12.85
C THR A 513 -2.65 21.83 11.86
N SER A 514 -2.38 23.05 12.32
CA SER A 514 -2.45 24.25 11.47
C SER A 514 -1.11 24.54 10.84
N PHE A 515 -1.08 24.73 9.54
CA PHE A 515 0.10 25.11 8.76
C PHE A 515 -0.02 26.52 8.22
N ARG A 516 1.03 27.32 8.39
CA ARG A 516 1.12 28.64 7.77
C ARG A 516 1.72 28.53 6.38
N THR A 517 0.88 28.64 5.35
CA THR A 517 1.29 28.54 3.94
C THR A 517 1.84 29.85 3.40
N SER A 518 1.37 31.01 3.94
CA SER A 518 1.86 32.35 3.63
C SER A 518 1.71 33.28 4.83
N LEU A 519 2.14 34.54 4.71
CA LEU A 519 1.98 35.53 5.78
C LEU A 519 0.52 35.81 6.16
N ARG A 520 -0.44 35.43 5.32
CA ARG A 520 -1.88 35.73 5.49
C ARG A 520 -2.78 34.50 5.46
N CYS A 521 -2.21 33.32 5.28
CA CYS A 521 -2.99 32.09 5.17
C CYS A 521 -2.44 31.02 6.14
N GLU A 522 -3.33 30.56 6.99
CA GLU A 522 -3.14 29.41 7.86
C GLU A 522 -4.24 28.40 7.54
N VAL A 523 -3.88 27.15 7.34
CA VAL A 523 -4.81 26.09 6.97
C VAL A 523 -4.70 24.95 7.96
N ASP A 524 -5.85 24.43 8.36
CA ASP A 524 -5.91 23.21 9.15
C ASP A 524 -5.83 22.00 8.21
N VAL A 525 -4.90 21.10 8.49
CA VAL A 525 -4.66 19.90 7.69
C VAL A 525 -4.84 18.69 8.57
N SER A 526 -5.78 17.83 8.20
CA SER A 526 -5.89 16.49 8.75
C SER A 526 -5.01 15.53 7.96
N TYR A 527 -4.37 14.58 8.64
CA TYR A 527 -3.46 13.66 7.97
C TYR A 527 -3.36 12.31 8.65
N MET A 528 -3.08 11.30 7.85
CA MET A 528 -2.65 9.99 8.29
C MET A 528 -1.13 9.99 8.44
N LEU A 529 -0.59 9.36 9.48
CA LEU A 529 0.84 9.34 9.76
C LEU A 529 1.30 7.93 10.12
N GLY A 530 2.40 7.48 9.51
CA GLY A 530 3.04 6.20 9.79
C GLY A 530 4.55 6.31 9.97
N TRP A 531 5.12 5.30 10.66
CA TRP A 531 6.56 5.14 10.80
C TRP A 531 7.25 5.19 9.44
N GLY A 532 8.47 5.70 9.39
CA GLY A 532 9.17 5.93 8.13
C GLY A 532 8.71 7.18 7.39
N ALA A 533 8.03 8.11 8.08
CA ALA A 533 7.53 9.36 7.54
C ALA A 533 6.49 9.20 6.41
N ASN A 534 5.70 8.13 6.49
CA ASN A 534 4.58 7.91 5.59
C ASN A 534 3.42 8.83 5.92
N HIS A 535 2.93 9.58 4.94
CA HIS A 535 1.85 10.56 5.11
C HIS A 535 0.81 10.48 4.01
N VAL A 536 -0.45 10.70 4.39
CA VAL A 536 -1.53 11.10 3.48
C VAL A 536 -2.17 12.36 4.08
N LEU A 537 -2.05 13.51 3.42
CA LEU A 537 -2.50 14.80 3.92
C LEU A 537 -3.74 15.26 3.14
N PHE A 538 -4.71 15.78 3.87
CA PHE A 538 -5.94 16.34 3.33
C PHE A 538 -5.91 17.86 3.48
N LEU A 539 -5.73 18.56 2.37
CA LEU A 539 -5.66 20.01 2.29
C LEU A 539 -7.04 20.58 1.89
N PRO A 540 -7.26 21.90 2.02
CA PRO A 540 -8.45 22.53 1.46
C PRO A 540 -8.63 22.25 -0.04
N ASP A 541 -9.86 22.43 -0.53
CA ASP A 541 -10.26 22.23 -1.93
C ASP A 541 -9.94 20.82 -2.46
N ASP A 542 -10.06 19.82 -1.57
CA ASP A 542 -9.87 18.39 -1.84
C ASP A 542 -8.50 18.02 -2.47
N VAL A 543 -7.50 18.87 -2.25
CA VAL A 543 -6.11 18.56 -2.59
C VAL A 543 -5.56 17.54 -1.59
N ILE A 544 -5.01 16.44 -2.10
CA ILE A 544 -4.44 15.38 -1.26
C ILE A 544 -2.96 15.22 -1.62
N ILE A 545 -2.11 15.03 -0.61
CA ILE A 545 -0.70 14.70 -0.83
C ILE A 545 -0.46 13.29 -0.27
N ILE A 546 0.15 12.42 -1.07
CA ILE A 546 0.64 11.11 -0.64
C ILE A 546 2.16 11.13 -0.69
N ARG A 547 2.79 10.78 0.43
CA ARG A 547 4.23 10.63 0.56
C ARG A 547 4.54 9.35 1.31
N PHE A 548 5.15 8.37 0.64
CA PHE A 548 5.64 7.14 1.25
C PHE A 548 7.15 7.04 1.11
N MET A 549 7.83 6.68 2.20
CA MET A 549 9.28 6.62 2.25
C MET A 549 9.78 5.78 3.44
N ASP A 550 11.06 5.50 3.50
CA ASP A 550 11.72 4.87 4.65
C ASP A 550 12.71 5.84 5.33
N GLU A 551 12.20 6.97 5.78
CA GLU A 551 12.99 8.05 6.38
C GLU A 551 12.34 8.50 7.71
N TYR A 552 13.09 9.26 8.51
CA TYR A 552 12.63 9.81 9.78
C TYR A 552 12.35 11.32 9.72
N ASP A 553 12.21 11.87 8.51
CA ASP A 553 11.79 13.26 8.30
C ASP A 553 10.28 13.38 8.30
N PHE A 554 9.71 13.59 9.48
CA PHE A 554 8.27 13.79 9.65
C PHE A 554 7.81 15.22 9.36
N GLU A 555 8.72 16.14 9.05
CA GLU A 555 8.41 17.52 8.73
C GLU A 555 7.70 17.63 7.37
N ILE A 556 6.50 18.19 7.39
CA ILE A 556 5.67 18.38 6.18
C ILE A 556 5.30 19.84 5.88
N ASP A 557 5.65 20.76 6.77
CA ASP A 557 5.36 22.21 6.63
C ASP A 557 5.82 22.78 5.29
N ASP A 558 7.04 22.43 4.90
CA ASP A 558 7.63 22.92 3.65
C ASP A 558 6.93 22.30 2.43
N LEU A 559 6.51 21.04 2.51
CA LEU A 559 5.74 20.38 1.45
C LEU A 559 4.37 21.04 1.26
N VAL A 560 3.62 21.26 2.34
CA VAL A 560 2.32 21.96 2.30
C VAL A 560 2.46 23.36 1.71
N ARG A 561 3.51 24.10 2.09
CA ARG A 561 3.79 25.44 1.53
C ARG A 561 4.13 25.42 0.03
N ARG A 562 4.88 24.40 -0.43
CA ARG A 562 5.26 24.25 -1.84
C ARG A 562 4.04 23.91 -2.69
N VAL A 563 3.24 22.96 -2.25
CA VAL A 563 1.99 22.60 -2.93
C VAL A 563 1.05 23.80 -2.97
N GLY A 564 0.86 24.53 -1.86
CA GLY A 564 -0.02 25.72 -1.81
C GLY A 564 0.46 26.91 -2.66
N ARG A 565 1.71 26.93 -3.15
CA ARG A 565 2.18 27.91 -4.14
C ARG A 565 1.79 27.55 -5.55
N GLN A 566 1.77 26.26 -5.88
CA GLN A 566 1.40 25.76 -7.22
C GLN A 566 -0.11 25.62 -7.38
N ILE A 567 -0.78 25.19 -6.31
CA ILE A 567 -2.23 25.00 -6.23
C ILE A 567 -2.74 25.89 -5.10
N PRO A 568 -3.19 27.11 -5.40
CA PRO A 568 -3.64 28.04 -4.38
C PRO A 568 -4.95 27.59 -3.75
N PHE A 569 -4.90 27.15 -2.50
CA PHE A 569 -6.05 26.86 -1.64
C PHE A 569 -6.21 27.91 -0.50
N CYS A 570 -5.57 29.02 -0.65
CA CYS A 570 -5.74 30.20 0.22
C CYS A 570 -6.41 31.33 -0.57
N PRO A 571 -7.44 32.01 -0.03
CA PRO A 571 -8.11 33.13 -0.70
C PRO A 571 -7.21 34.35 -0.93
#